data_c0f788e789a722181cbe9430649523e3
#
_entry.id   c0f788e789a722181cbe9430649523e3
#
_cell.length_a   1.000
_cell.length_b   1.000
_cell.length_c   1.000
_cell.angle_alpha   90.00
_cell.angle_beta   90.00
_cell.angle_gamma   90.00
#
_symmetry.space_group_name_H-M   'P 1'
#
loop_
_entity.id
_entity.type
_entity.pdbx_description
1 polymer ?
#
loop_
_entity_poly.entity_id
_entity_poly.type
_entity_poly.pdbx_seq_one_letter_code
_entity_poly.pdbx_strand_id
1 'polypeptide(L)'
;MTDAKKISPRQEWSEAFEASKLREGEYTTMSGIPIKPVYGPEDAEYPGVYPYTRGPYASMYRSKLWTMRMFAGFGTAEDTNWRFKEIIKSGGDGLSTAFDMPTLLGLDSDDEMSEGEVGRCGV
;
A
#
# COMPACT_ATOMS: atom_id res chain seq x y z
N MET A 1 -28.84 29.01 -8.83
CA MET A 1 -27.68 28.37 -8.20
C MET A 1 -28.24 27.28 -7.30
N THR A 2 -28.15 26.05 -7.73
CA THR A 2 -28.64 24.88 -6.99
C THR A 2 -27.72 24.64 -5.82
N ASP A 3 -28.23 24.81 -4.60
CA ASP A 3 -27.56 24.37 -3.38
C ASP A 3 -27.26 22.85 -3.49
N ALA A 4 -26.02 22.49 -3.82
CA ALA A 4 -25.58 21.14 -3.73
C ALA A 4 -25.65 20.75 -2.25
N LYS A 5 -26.58 19.87 -1.90
CA LYS A 5 -26.80 19.36 -0.55
C LYS A 5 -25.47 18.81 -0.04
N LYS A 6 -24.82 19.51 0.88
CA LYS A 6 -23.53 19.13 1.44
C LYS A 6 -23.69 17.79 2.16
N ILE A 7 -23.14 16.74 1.58
CA ILE A 7 -23.16 15.37 2.14
C ILE A 7 -22.37 15.39 3.45
N SER A 8 -22.84 14.72 4.49
CA SER A 8 -22.09 14.62 5.75
C SER A 8 -20.81 13.78 5.57
N PRO A 9 -19.73 14.04 6.34
CA PRO A 9 -18.52 13.22 6.28
C PRO A 9 -18.77 11.73 6.50
N ARG A 10 -19.73 11.40 7.34
CA ARG A 10 -20.16 10.02 7.57
C ARG A 10 -20.84 9.40 6.36
N GLN A 11 -21.67 10.17 5.67
CA GLN A 11 -22.35 9.69 4.47
C GLN A 11 -21.35 9.48 3.33
N GLU A 12 -20.44 10.43 3.11
CA GLU A 12 -19.34 10.30 2.14
C GLU A 12 -18.48 9.05 2.41
N TRP A 13 -18.13 8.83 3.66
CA TRP A 13 -17.42 7.63 4.09
C TRP A 13 -18.23 6.35 3.82
N SER A 14 -19.54 6.33 4.15
CA SER A 14 -20.40 5.15 3.98
C SER A 14 -20.47 4.72 2.52
N GLU A 15 -20.67 5.67 1.61
CA GLU A 15 -20.69 5.43 0.17
C GLU A 15 -19.35 4.86 -0.33
N ALA A 16 -18.22 5.43 0.11
CA ALA A 16 -16.90 4.93 -0.23
C ALA A 16 -16.59 3.55 0.37
N PHE A 17 -17.08 3.29 1.60
CA PHE A 17 -16.93 2.00 2.25
C PHE A 17 -17.74 0.89 1.53
N GLU A 18 -18.99 1.17 1.17
CA GLU A 18 -19.88 0.25 0.44
C GLU A 18 -19.33 -0.08 -0.96
N ALA A 19 -18.66 0.88 -1.61
CA ALA A 19 -17.98 0.66 -2.88
C ALA A 19 -16.67 -0.13 -2.75
N SER A 20 -16.15 -0.35 -1.53
CA SER A 20 -14.88 -1.03 -1.31
C SER A 20 -15.04 -2.56 -1.39
N LYS A 21 -14.07 -3.22 -2.03
CA LYS A 21 -13.98 -4.70 -1.97
C LYS A 21 -13.44 -5.12 -0.62
N LEU A 22 -14.27 -5.70 0.22
CA LEU A 22 -13.88 -6.18 1.54
C LEU A 22 -13.23 -7.57 1.46
N ARG A 23 -12.32 -7.86 2.39
CA ARG A 23 -11.79 -9.21 2.62
C ARG A 23 -12.87 -10.07 3.27
N GLU A 24 -12.88 -11.34 2.95
CA GLU A 24 -13.67 -12.34 3.68
C GLU A 24 -13.17 -12.44 5.12
N GLY A 25 -14.08 -12.54 6.08
CA GLY A 25 -13.77 -12.72 7.47
C GLY A 25 -14.87 -12.22 8.41
N GLU A 26 -14.86 -12.73 9.62
CA GLU A 26 -15.72 -12.26 10.70
C GLU A 26 -15.01 -11.15 11.48
N TYR A 27 -15.73 -10.05 11.69
CA TYR A 27 -15.21 -8.90 12.44
C TYR A 27 -15.92 -8.85 13.80
N THR A 28 -15.46 -9.70 14.70
CA THR A 28 -15.99 -9.81 16.07
C THR A 28 -14.85 -9.72 17.08
N THR A 29 -15.19 -9.39 18.31
CA THR A 29 -14.29 -9.59 19.44
C THR A 29 -14.15 -11.09 19.74
N MET A 30 -13.19 -11.45 20.59
CA MET A 30 -13.05 -12.85 21.08
C MET A 30 -14.30 -13.35 21.80
N SER A 31 -15.12 -12.44 22.33
CA SER A 31 -16.41 -12.75 22.97
C SER A 31 -17.60 -12.78 22.00
N GLY A 32 -17.35 -12.72 20.68
CA GLY A 32 -18.39 -12.78 19.65
C GLY A 32 -19.18 -11.47 19.44
N ILE A 33 -18.75 -10.35 20.02
CA ILE A 33 -19.42 -9.05 19.82
C ILE A 33 -19.03 -8.48 18.46
N PRO A 34 -20.00 -8.16 17.57
CA PRO A 34 -19.70 -7.57 16.27
C PRO A 34 -18.99 -6.21 16.39
N ILE A 35 -17.93 -6.03 15.58
CA ILE A 35 -17.17 -4.78 15.51
C ILE A 35 -17.66 -3.99 14.29
N LYS A 36 -18.11 -2.77 14.50
CA LYS A 36 -18.49 -1.86 13.41
C LYS A 36 -17.28 -1.48 12.54
N PRO A 37 -17.47 -1.18 11.23
CA PRO A 37 -16.38 -0.74 10.36
C PRO A 37 -15.69 0.53 10.83
N VAL A 38 -16.44 1.41 11.49
CA VAL A 38 -15.94 2.68 12.03
C VAL A 38 -16.80 3.09 13.23
N TYR A 39 -16.20 3.85 14.13
CA TYR A 39 -16.85 4.47 15.27
C TYR A 39 -16.59 5.99 15.24
N GLY A 40 -17.60 6.78 15.51
CA GLY A 40 -17.53 8.24 15.56
C GLY A 40 -18.91 8.90 15.40
N PRO A 41 -19.05 10.17 15.80
CA PRO A 41 -20.25 10.97 15.55
C PRO A 41 -20.39 11.37 14.06
N GLU A 42 -21.53 11.90 13.66
CA GLU A 42 -21.86 12.22 12.26
C GLU A 42 -20.90 13.23 11.61
N ASP A 43 -20.37 14.15 12.42
CA ASP A 43 -19.50 15.25 12.00
C ASP A 43 -18.02 14.98 12.23
N ALA A 44 -17.65 13.75 12.63
CA ALA A 44 -16.26 13.38 12.81
C ALA A 44 -15.51 13.28 11.48
N GLU A 45 -14.19 13.30 11.55
CA GLU A 45 -13.33 12.89 10.45
C GLU A 45 -13.38 11.39 10.26
N TYR A 46 -13.53 10.93 9.02
CA TYR A 46 -13.66 9.52 8.67
C TYR A 46 -12.50 9.04 7.79
N PRO A 47 -12.13 7.74 7.83
CA PRO A 47 -11.09 7.19 6.97
C PRO A 47 -11.46 7.33 5.48
N GLY A 48 -10.49 7.64 4.63
CA GLY A 48 -10.71 7.80 3.19
C GLY A 48 -11.39 9.11 2.78
N VAL A 49 -11.71 9.98 3.74
CA VAL A 49 -12.27 11.32 3.51
C VAL A 49 -11.22 12.37 3.91
N TYR A 50 -11.12 13.45 3.14
CA TYR A 50 -10.22 14.56 3.48
C TYR A 50 -10.56 15.10 4.89
N PRO A 51 -9.57 15.40 5.75
CA PRO A 51 -8.12 15.47 5.54
C PRO A 51 -7.34 14.15 5.78
N TYR A 52 -7.99 12.98 5.73
CA TYR A 52 -7.37 11.66 5.85
C TYR A 52 -6.70 11.35 7.20
N THR A 53 -7.05 12.03 8.25
CA THR A 53 -6.48 11.88 9.60
C THR A 53 -6.65 10.48 10.18
N ARG A 54 -7.67 9.75 9.75
CA ARG A 54 -7.98 8.39 10.20
C ARG A 54 -7.62 7.32 9.17
N GLY A 55 -6.86 7.68 8.15
CA GLY A 55 -6.33 6.77 7.14
C GLY A 55 -6.78 7.09 5.72
N PRO A 56 -6.02 6.61 4.70
CA PRO A 56 -6.22 6.98 3.30
C PRO A 56 -7.38 6.26 2.61
N TYR A 57 -7.92 5.18 3.20
CA TYR A 57 -8.96 4.36 2.58
C TYR A 57 -10.17 4.20 3.51
N ALA A 58 -11.38 4.25 2.95
CA ALA A 58 -12.62 4.13 3.72
C ALA A 58 -12.73 2.80 4.50
N SER A 59 -12.28 1.71 3.90
CA SER A 59 -12.34 0.36 4.48
C SER A 59 -11.07 -0.07 5.22
N MET A 60 -9.96 0.67 5.09
CA MET A 60 -8.67 0.37 5.71
C MET A 60 -8.32 -1.13 5.65
N TYR A 61 -8.01 -1.74 6.78
CA TYR A 61 -7.62 -3.16 6.87
C TYR A 61 -8.76 -4.16 6.63
N ARG A 62 -10.00 -3.70 6.49
CA ARG A 62 -11.11 -4.57 6.06
C ARG A 62 -11.04 -4.92 4.58
N SER A 63 -10.37 -4.10 3.76
CA SER A 63 -10.10 -4.43 2.35
C SER A 63 -8.74 -5.06 2.15
N LYS A 64 -7.68 -4.47 2.70
CA LYS A 64 -6.32 -4.92 2.48
C LYS A 64 -5.47 -4.72 3.73
N LEU A 65 -4.71 -5.73 4.11
CA LEU A 65 -3.69 -5.63 5.14
C LEU A 65 -2.47 -4.86 4.60
N TRP A 66 -1.55 -4.53 5.52
CA TRP A 66 -0.24 -4.01 5.13
C TRP A 66 0.49 -5.00 4.21
N THR A 67 1.35 -4.46 3.37
CA THR A 67 2.16 -5.26 2.46
C THR A 67 3.33 -5.89 3.21
N MET A 68 3.50 -7.21 3.08
CA MET A 68 4.72 -7.92 3.48
C MET A 68 5.73 -7.80 2.35
N ARG A 69 6.61 -6.80 2.45
CA ARG A 69 7.51 -6.38 1.37
C ARG A 69 8.97 -6.58 1.76
N MET A 70 9.67 -7.35 0.93
CA MET A 70 11.11 -7.53 1.04
C MET A 70 11.83 -6.71 -0.02
N PHE A 71 12.96 -6.12 0.38
CA PHE A 71 13.88 -5.41 -0.50
C PHE A 71 14.90 -6.40 -1.04
N ALA A 72 15.07 -6.47 -2.35
CA ALA A 72 16.04 -7.34 -3.00
C ALA A 72 16.54 -6.73 -4.32
N GLY A 73 17.80 -6.96 -4.61
CA GLY A 73 18.50 -6.59 -5.83
C GLY A 73 19.94 -6.96 -5.66
N PHE A 74 20.40 -7.98 -6.38
CA PHE A 74 21.73 -8.55 -6.24
C PHE A 74 22.09 -9.37 -7.47
N GLY A 75 23.31 -9.29 -7.92
CA GLY A 75 23.82 -10.05 -9.05
C GLY A 75 23.18 -9.61 -10.37
N THR A 76 22.68 -10.58 -11.12
CA THR A 76 22.01 -10.31 -12.39
C THR A 76 20.50 -10.06 -12.20
N ALA A 77 19.84 -9.62 -13.25
CA ALA A 77 18.37 -9.50 -13.26
C ALA A 77 17.69 -10.87 -13.02
N GLU A 78 18.27 -11.95 -13.51
CA GLU A 78 17.82 -13.33 -13.31
C GLU A 78 17.93 -13.76 -11.85
N ASP A 79 19.04 -13.45 -11.18
CA ASP A 79 19.26 -13.73 -9.75
C ASP A 79 18.22 -12.99 -8.90
N THR A 80 18.01 -11.73 -9.19
CA THR A 80 17.02 -10.89 -8.50
C THR A 80 15.61 -11.40 -8.74
N ASN A 81 15.25 -11.78 -9.97
CA ASN A 81 13.95 -12.36 -10.29
C ASN A 81 13.73 -13.70 -9.56
N TRP A 82 14.76 -14.57 -9.51
CA TRP A 82 14.68 -15.79 -8.71
C TRP A 82 14.40 -15.47 -7.23
N ARG A 83 15.10 -14.50 -6.66
CA ARG A 83 14.89 -14.08 -5.25
C ARG A 83 13.48 -13.55 -5.04
N PHE A 84 12.94 -12.77 -5.95
CA PHE A 84 11.55 -12.29 -5.87
C PHE A 84 10.54 -13.43 -5.87
N LYS A 85 10.73 -14.45 -6.70
CA LYS A 85 9.87 -15.64 -6.70
C LYS A 85 9.91 -16.37 -5.36
N GLU A 86 11.08 -16.52 -4.74
CA GLU A 86 11.21 -17.12 -3.41
C GLU A 86 10.55 -16.26 -2.31
N ILE A 87 10.64 -14.93 -2.38
CA ILE A 87 9.95 -14.02 -1.47
C ILE A 87 8.43 -14.22 -1.55
N ILE A 88 7.87 -14.25 -2.76
CA ILE A 88 6.42 -14.47 -2.97
C ILE A 88 6.01 -15.85 -2.47
N LYS A 89 6.77 -16.89 -2.79
CA LYS A 89 6.52 -18.26 -2.34
C LYS A 89 6.56 -18.38 -0.79
N SER A 90 7.36 -17.56 -0.14
CA SER A 90 7.47 -17.50 1.32
C SER A 90 6.39 -16.63 1.98
N GLY A 91 5.40 -16.13 1.22
CA GLY A 91 4.28 -15.36 1.74
C GLY A 91 4.43 -13.83 1.64
N GLY A 92 5.46 -13.34 0.97
CA GLY A 92 5.57 -11.92 0.63
C GLY A 92 4.53 -11.56 -0.43
N ASP A 93 3.93 -10.38 -0.31
CA ASP A 93 2.92 -9.88 -1.24
C ASP A 93 3.27 -8.51 -1.83
N GLY A 94 4.50 -8.07 -1.62
CA GLY A 94 5.08 -6.88 -2.21
C GLY A 94 6.57 -7.03 -2.45
N LEU A 95 7.05 -6.35 -3.49
CA LEU A 95 8.45 -6.38 -3.90
C LEU A 95 9.00 -4.96 -3.95
N SER A 96 10.26 -4.81 -3.56
CA SER A 96 11.04 -3.58 -3.73
C SER A 96 12.40 -3.95 -4.30
N THR A 97 12.80 -3.24 -5.36
CA THR A 97 14.06 -3.51 -6.05
C THR A 97 15.18 -2.64 -5.47
N ALA A 98 16.31 -3.25 -5.15
CA ALA A 98 17.56 -2.55 -4.92
C ALA A 98 18.23 -2.33 -6.29
N PHE A 99 18.23 -1.10 -6.73
CA PHE A 99 18.92 -0.71 -7.96
C PHE A 99 20.39 -0.39 -7.70
N ASP A 100 21.20 -0.50 -8.76
CA ASP A 100 22.62 -0.12 -8.72
C ASP A 100 22.83 1.39 -8.58
N MET A 101 24.07 1.79 -8.31
CA MET A 101 24.41 3.20 -8.07
C MET A 101 24.10 4.11 -9.25
N PRO A 102 24.42 3.79 -10.52
CA PRO A 102 24.05 4.62 -11.65
C PRO A 102 22.54 4.86 -11.73
N THR A 103 21.73 3.82 -11.58
CA THR A 103 20.26 3.94 -11.60
C THR A 103 19.76 4.84 -10.48
N LEU A 104 20.31 4.71 -9.26
CA LEU A 104 19.95 5.55 -8.12
C LEU A 104 20.31 7.03 -8.30
N LEU A 105 21.40 7.30 -9.02
CA LEU A 105 21.87 8.66 -9.33
C LEU A 105 21.22 9.24 -10.58
N GLY A 106 20.47 8.43 -11.35
CA GLY A 106 19.86 8.87 -12.60
C GLY A 106 20.86 9.03 -13.75
N LEU A 107 21.91 8.22 -13.73
CA LEU A 107 22.95 8.20 -14.76
C LEU A 107 22.68 7.05 -15.75
N ASP A 108 23.02 7.28 -17.02
CA ASP A 108 23.05 6.23 -18.02
C ASP A 108 24.26 5.30 -17.80
N SER A 109 24.16 4.06 -18.25
CA SER A 109 25.21 3.06 -18.03
C SER A 109 26.53 3.36 -18.77
N ASP A 110 26.48 4.22 -19.77
CA ASP A 110 27.63 4.71 -20.56
C ASP A 110 28.16 6.08 -20.12
N ASP A 111 27.63 6.65 -19.05
CA ASP A 111 28.18 7.84 -18.41
C ASP A 111 29.54 7.52 -17.77
N GLU A 112 30.49 8.44 -17.85
CA GLU A 112 31.84 8.30 -17.28
C GLU A 112 31.79 8.00 -15.76
N MET A 113 30.81 8.56 -15.05
CA MET A 113 30.59 8.32 -13.61
C MET A 113 30.02 6.95 -13.31
N SER A 114 29.51 6.24 -14.32
CA SER A 114 28.95 4.89 -14.17
C SER A 114 30.02 3.79 -14.30
N GLU A 115 31.23 4.14 -14.74
CA GLU A 115 32.31 3.17 -14.93
C GLU A 115 32.65 2.45 -13.62
N GLY A 116 32.52 1.13 -13.62
CA GLY A 116 32.75 0.29 -12.45
C GLY A 116 31.65 0.30 -11.39
N GLU A 117 30.58 1.07 -11.57
CA GLU A 117 29.45 1.16 -10.63
C GLU A 117 28.21 0.42 -11.13
N VAL A 118 28.14 0.02 -12.40
CA VAL A 118 27.03 -0.74 -12.97
C VAL A 118 26.88 -2.10 -12.27
N GLY A 119 25.70 -2.40 -11.76
CA GLY A 119 25.43 -3.62 -10.99
C GLY A 119 26.04 -3.63 -9.59
N ARG A 120 26.57 -2.51 -9.11
CA ARG A 120 27.11 -2.37 -7.76
C ARG A 120 26.04 -1.87 -6.79
N CYS A 121 25.96 -2.47 -5.60
CA CYS A 121 24.97 -2.21 -4.53
C CYS A 121 23.53 -2.62 -4.88
N GLY A 122 23.26 -3.09 -6.08
CA GLY A 122 21.95 -3.53 -6.53
C GLY A 122 21.99 -4.12 -7.95
N VAL A 123 20.85 -4.27 -8.56
CA VAL A 123 20.67 -4.82 -9.91
C VAL A 123 20.28 -3.71 -10.90
#